data_de3de5e17ac7176713b4404a40624c1e
#
_entry.id   de3de5e17ac7176713b4404a40624c1e
#
_cell.length_a   1.000
_cell.length_b   1.000
_cell.length_c   1.000
_cell.angle_alpha   90.00
_cell.angle_beta   90.00
_cell.angle_gamma   90.00
#
_symmetry.space_group_name_H-M   'P 1'
#
loop_
_entity.id
_entity.type
_entity.pdbx_description
1 polymer ?
#
loop_
_entity_poly.entity_id
_entity_poly.type
_entity_poly.pdbx_seq_one_letter_code
_entity_poly.pdbx_strand_id
1 'polypeptide(L)'
;MLSTLTGDGRKAIEEYPEKLKELNKEVEYMGVKILAQYALLGQYDFVHIIDAPNNEKAAELAIHLSAGGLQSLTLAAIPLDKLIETLKKKPPVF
;
A
#
# COMPACT_ATOMS: atom_id res chain seq x y z
N MET A 1 -0.51 -1.54 2.66
CA MET A 1 0.39 -2.19 1.69
C MET A 1 1.83 -2.01 2.14
N LEU A 2 2.50 -3.08 2.42
CA LEU A 2 3.92 -3.10 2.75
C LEU A 2 4.68 -3.50 1.50
N SER A 3 5.76 -2.81 1.18
CA SER A 3 6.48 -3.10 -0.06
C SER A 3 7.98 -3.21 0.13
N THR A 4 8.58 -4.02 -0.73
CA THR A 4 10.01 -4.28 -0.75
C THR A 4 10.51 -4.02 -2.16
N LEU A 5 11.62 -3.30 -2.27
CA LEU A 5 12.25 -3.05 -3.56
C LEU A 5 12.97 -4.32 -4.05
N THR A 6 12.79 -4.64 -5.33
CA THR A 6 13.65 -5.63 -5.98
C THR A 6 15.04 -5.02 -6.18
N GLY A 7 16.04 -5.85 -6.54
CA GLY A 7 17.37 -5.35 -6.83
C GLY A 7 17.36 -4.27 -7.91
N ASP A 8 16.62 -4.50 -8.99
CA ASP A 8 16.47 -3.54 -10.08
C ASP A 8 15.72 -2.29 -9.64
N GLY A 9 14.67 -2.46 -8.85
CA GLY A 9 13.88 -1.34 -8.32
C GLY A 9 14.72 -0.47 -7.39
N ARG A 10 15.53 -1.09 -6.53
CA ARG A 10 16.43 -0.36 -5.64
C ARG A 10 17.43 0.47 -6.41
N LYS A 11 18.05 -0.12 -7.42
CA LYS A 11 19.00 0.56 -8.27
C LYS A 11 18.38 1.75 -8.99
N ALA A 12 17.17 1.56 -9.54
CA ALA A 12 16.46 2.63 -10.23
C ALA A 12 16.17 3.81 -9.33
N ILE A 13 15.76 3.56 -8.08
CA ILE A 13 15.45 4.62 -7.12
C ILE A 13 16.73 5.30 -6.62
N GLU A 14 17.81 4.55 -6.43
CA GLU A 14 19.09 5.13 -6.05
C GLU A 14 19.62 6.08 -7.11
N GLU A 15 19.50 5.70 -8.39
CA GLU A 15 19.93 6.52 -9.51
C GLU A 15 18.99 7.70 -9.77
N TYR A 16 17.67 7.52 -9.52
CA TYR A 16 16.67 8.53 -9.76
C TYR A 16 15.59 8.50 -8.68
N PRO A 17 15.83 9.16 -7.54
CA PRO A 17 14.88 9.16 -6.41
C PRO A 17 13.49 9.67 -6.74
N GLU A 18 13.37 10.58 -7.71
CA GLU A 18 12.06 11.12 -8.14
C GLU A 18 11.15 10.05 -8.73
N LYS A 19 11.67 8.88 -9.02
CA LYS A 19 10.90 7.72 -9.47
C LYS A 19 9.77 7.40 -8.50
N LEU A 20 9.97 7.62 -7.21
CA LEU A 20 8.94 7.41 -6.19
C LEU A 20 7.73 8.30 -6.43
N LYS A 21 7.96 9.55 -6.83
CA LYS A 21 6.87 10.47 -7.15
C LYS A 21 6.13 10.07 -8.42
N GLU A 22 6.86 9.55 -9.40
CA GLU A 22 6.26 9.05 -10.64
C GLU A 22 5.35 7.86 -10.36
N LEU A 23 5.79 6.95 -9.48
CA LEU A 23 4.98 5.81 -9.05
C LEU A 23 3.69 6.28 -8.39
N ASN A 24 3.77 7.31 -7.55
CA ASN A 24 2.60 7.89 -6.91
C ASN A 24 1.58 8.41 -7.92
N LYS A 25 2.04 9.07 -8.96
CA LYS A 25 1.17 9.56 -10.04
C LYS A 25 0.49 8.41 -10.76
N GLU A 26 1.22 7.33 -11.02
CA GLU A 26 0.66 6.14 -11.65
C GLU A 26 -0.44 5.52 -10.78
N VAL A 27 -0.21 5.44 -9.47
CA VAL A 27 -1.20 4.92 -8.51
C VAL A 27 -2.48 5.76 -8.55
N GLU A 28 -2.34 7.08 -8.50
CA GLU A 28 -3.48 7.99 -8.56
C GLU A 28 -4.22 7.88 -9.88
N TYR A 29 -3.48 7.74 -10.97
CA TYR A 29 -4.07 7.57 -12.30
C TYR A 29 -4.91 6.29 -12.39
N MET A 30 -4.54 5.25 -11.64
CA MET A 30 -5.30 4.01 -11.54
C MET A 30 -6.57 4.14 -10.71
N GLY A 31 -6.82 5.29 -10.13
CA GLY A 31 -7.99 5.53 -9.31
C GLY A 31 -7.84 5.13 -7.85
N VAL A 32 -6.62 4.97 -7.39
CA VAL A 32 -6.31 4.63 -5.99
C VAL A 32 -5.77 5.87 -5.30
N LYS A 33 -6.31 6.18 -4.13
CA LYS A 33 -5.82 7.30 -3.31
C LYS A 33 -4.71 6.82 -2.37
N ILE A 34 -3.64 7.59 -2.31
CA ILE A 34 -2.59 7.37 -1.31
C ILE A 34 -2.90 8.28 -0.13
N LEU A 35 -3.25 7.68 1.00
CA LEU A 35 -3.61 8.42 2.21
C LEU A 35 -2.37 8.79 3.02
N ALA A 36 -1.39 7.89 3.07
CA ALA A 36 -0.12 8.12 3.76
C ALA A 36 0.90 7.14 3.22
N GLN A 37 2.17 7.52 3.27
CA GLN A 37 3.25 6.62 2.91
C GLN A 37 4.52 7.00 3.66
N TYR A 38 5.29 5.98 4.03
CA TYR A 38 6.52 6.16 4.80
C TYR A 38 7.58 5.20 4.30
N ALA A 39 8.83 5.66 4.34
CA ALA A 39 9.98 4.78 4.20
C ALA A 39 10.21 4.08 5.53
N LEU A 40 10.57 2.81 5.47
CA LEU A 40 10.76 1.99 6.66
C LEU A 40 12.20 1.50 6.76
N LEU A 41 12.61 1.24 7.97
CA LEU A 41 13.86 0.53 8.26
C LEU A 41 13.50 -0.89 8.66
N GLY A 42 14.19 -1.88 8.09
CA GLY A 42 13.98 -3.27 8.43
C GLY A 42 13.58 -4.12 7.24
N GLN A 43 12.66 -5.04 7.48
CA GLN A 43 12.27 -6.04 6.51
C GLN A 43 11.56 -5.47 5.27
N TYR A 44 10.79 -4.42 5.46
CA TYR A 44 10.07 -3.74 4.38
C TYR A 44 10.68 -2.39 4.13
N ASP A 45 10.63 -1.93 2.88
CA ASP A 45 11.19 -0.64 2.49
C ASP A 45 10.18 0.49 2.60
N PHE A 46 8.90 0.21 2.34
CA PHE A 46 7.85 1.22 2.40
C PHE A 46 6.56 0.66 2.99
N VAL A 47 5.78 1.56 3.59
CA VAL A 47 4.38 1.30 3.90
C VAL A 47 3.54 2.37 3.20
N HIS A 48 2.46 1.92 2.55
CA HIS A 48 1.50 2.78 1.89
C HIS A 48 0.12 2.47 2.44
N ILE A 49 -0.55 3.49 2.93
CA ILE A 49 -1.95 3.39 3.32
C ILE A 49 -2.74 3.94 2.16
N ILE A 50 -3.52 3.08 1.52
CA ILE A 50 -4.24 3.43 0.29
C ILE A 50 -5.73 3.21 0.47
N ASP A 51 -6.49 3.92 -0.35
CA ASP A 51 -7.92 3.75 -0.48
C ASP A 51 -8.20 3.35 -1.93
N ALA A 52 -8.47 2.06 -2.14
CA ALA A 52 -8.79 1.51 -3.44
C ALA A 52 -10.31 1.32 -3.57
N PRO A 53 -10.88 1.54 -4.77
CA PRO A 53 -12.34 1.38 -4.95
C PRO A 53 -12.86 -0.02 -4.67
N ASN A 54 -12.05 -1.03 -4.91
CA ASN A 54 -12.43 -2.44 -4.70
C ASN A 54 -11.18 -3.30 -4.61
N ASN A 55 -11.36 -4.57 -4.28
CA ASN A 55 -10.25 -5.52 -4.14
C ASN A 55 -9.54 -5.78 -5.46
N GLU A 56 -10.27 -5.80 -6.55
CA GLU A 56 -9.72 -6.03 -7.89
C GLU A 56 -8.74 -4.93 -8.27
N LYS A 57 -9.08 -3.69 -7.95
CA LYS A 57 -8.20 -2.55 -8.21
C LYS A 57 -6.95 -2.61 -7.34
N ALA A 58 -7.08 -3.04 -6.08
CA ALA A 58 -5.94 -3.23 -5.19
C ALA A 58 -4.99 -4.31 -5.73
N ALA A 59 -5.53 -5.41 -6.24
CA ALA A 59 -4.74 -6.49 -6.84
C ALA A 59 -4.04 -6.01 -8.12
N GLU A 60 -4.74 -5.28 -8.95
CA GLU A 60 -4.16 -4.68 -10.16
C GLU A 60 -2.99 -3.77 -9.82
N LEU A 61 -3.15 -2.96 -8.79
CA LEU A 61 -2.09 -2.08 -8.32
C LEU A 61 -0.87 -2.87 -7.85
N ALA A 62 -1.07 -3.95 -7.09
CA ALA A 62 0.01 -4.78 -6.61
C ALA A 62 0.83 -5.36 -7.77
N ILE A 63 0.16 -5.82 -8.81
CA ILE A 63 0.81 -6.34 -10.02
C ILE A 63 1.58 -5.24 -10.74
N HIS A 64 0.97 -4.07 -10.88
CA HIS A 64 1.60 -2.92 -11.53
C HIS A 64 2.87 -2.49 -10.81
N LEU A 65 2.83 -2.41 -9.48
CA LEU A 65 3.99 -2.05 -8.66
C LEU A 65 5.09 -3.12 -8.76
N SER A 66 4.71 -4.38 -8.82
CA SER A 66 5.67 -5.48 -9.00
C SER A 66 6.44 -5.33 -10.31
N ALA A 67 5.77 -4.98 -11.38
CA ALA A 67 6.41 -4.71 -12.66
C ALA A 67 7.37 -3.51 -12.59
N GLY A 68 7.09 -2.56 -11.72
CA GLY A 68 7.94 -1.38 -11.49
C GLY A 68 9.07 -1.59 -10.48
N GLY A 69 9.23 -2.79 -9.94
CA GLY A 69 10.30 -3.10 -9.00
C GLY A 69 9.93 -3.02 -7.53
N LEU A 70 8.62 -2.96 -7.22
CA LEU A 70 8.11 -2.94 -5.85
C LEU A 70 7.23 -4.17 -5.62
N GLN A 71 7.74 -5.12 -4.86
CA GLN A 71 6.94 -6.26 -4.42
C GLN A 71 6.16 -5.87 -3.17
N SER A 72 4.86 -6.15 -3.14
CA SER A 72 4.01 -5.70 -2.06
C SER A 72 3.29 -6.84 -1.35
N LEU A 73 3.07 -6.63 -0.05
CA LEU A 73 2.16 -7.41 0.77
C LEU A 73 0.97 -6.51 1.05
N THR A 74 -0.16 -6.82 0.44
CA THR A 74 -1.36 -6.03 0.57
C THR A 74 -2.25 -6.60 1.66
N LEU A 75 -2.53 -5.80 2.67
CA LEU A 75 -3.34 -6.18 3.82
C LEU A 75 -4.56 -5.26 3.88
N ALA A 76 -5.73 -5.86 4.11
CA ALA A 76 -6.91 -5.06 4.37
C ALA A 76 -6.77 -4.39 5.75
N ALA A 77 -7.09 -3.10 5.81
CA ALA A 77 -7.01 -2.33 7.03
C ALA A 77 -8.36 -1.73 7.36
N ILE A 78 -8.73 -1.80 8.62
CA ILE A 78 -9.98 -1.24 9.13
C ILE A 78 -9.59 -0.16 10.14
N PRO A 79 -10.16 1.06 10.06
CA PRO A 79 -9.93 2.05 11.10
C PRO A 79 -10.26 1.50 12.47
N LEU A 80 -9.40 1.74 13.44
CA LEU A 80 -9.55 1.19 14.77
C LEU A 80 -10.89 1.56 15.40
N ASP A 81 -11.34 2.78 15.21
CA ASP A 81 -12.63 3.24 15.74
C ASP A 81 -13.79 2.42 15.18
N LYS A 82 -13.70 2.02 13.93
CA LYS A 82 -14.73 1.20 13.30
C LYS A 82 -14.75 -0.21 13.89
N LEU A 83 -13.59 -0.76 14.19
CA LEU A 83 -13.50 -2.04 14.87
C LEU A 83 -14.10 -1.96 16.26
N ILE A 84 -13.79 -0.90 17.01
CA ILE A 84 -14.31 -0.66 18.36
C ILE A 84 -15.84 -0.59 18.31
N GLU A 85 -16.41 0.14 17.35
CA GLU A 85 -17.85 0.22 17.15
C GLU A 85 -18.47 -1.16 16.93
N THR A 86 -17.86 -1.95 16.06
CA THR A 86 -18.34 -3.30 15.76
C THR A 86 -18.33 -4.19 17.01
N LEU A 87 -17.28 -4.10 17.80
CA LEU A 87 -17.17 -4.88 19.03
C LEU A 87 -18.22 -4.46 20.08
N LYS A 88 -18.51 -3.17 20.18
CA LYS A 88 -19.53 -2.66 21.09
C LYS A 88 -20.93 -3.09 20.71
N LYS A 89 -21.22 -3.28 19.41
CA LYS A 89 -22.53 -3.71 18.93
C LYS A 89 -22.73 -5.22 19.04
N LYS A 90 -21.70 -5.95 19.43
CA LYS A 90 -21.80 -7.39 19.59
C LYS A 90 -22.81 -7.70 20.69
N PRO A 91 -23.84 -8.51 20.40
CA PRO A 91 -24.83 -8.83 21.43
C PRO A 91 -24.19 -9.59 22.59
N PRO A 92 -24.63 -9.36 23.81
CA PRO A 92 -24.17 -10.13 24.96
C PRO A 92 -24.68 -11.56 24.85
N VAL A 93 -23.86 -12.44 24.36
CA VAL A 93 -24.25 -13.82 24.08
C VAL A 93 -24.23 -14.68 25.34
N PHE A 94 -23.61 -14.18 26.37
CA PHE A 94 -23.35 -14.95 27.56
C PHE A 94 -23.96 -14.35 28.78
#